data_a9511f1dfc97d51f41e20785bd86db26
#
_entry.id   a9511f1dfc97d51f41e20785bd86db26
#
_cell.length_a   1.000
_cell.length_b   1.000
_cell.length_c   1.000
_cell.angle_alpha   90.00
_cell.angle_beta   90.00
_cell.angle_gamma   90.00
#
_symmetry.space_group_name_H-M   'P 1'
#
loop_
_entity.id
_entity.type
_entity.pdbx_description
1 polymer ?
#
loop_
_entity_poly.entity_id
_entity_poly.type
_entity_poly.pdbx_seq_one_letter_code
_entity_poly.pdbx_strand_id
1 'polypeptide(L)'
;LVWLVAKNKEEIIKDVSIDDDAIKGDPDAPVTIVEFSDYQCPFCATFYKNILPQIQEQYIDTGIAKLVYRDFPLGGHAHAQKAAEASECAGEQGKFWEYHDILFENQDDWETVGTGKFKEYAGTLELDSETFDACLDGGEMADEVRADFLAGRNYGVTGTPYFFIDGRPLSGAQPFSEFSALIDKCVEGGDSCLIDL
;
A
#
# COMPACT_ATOMS: atom_id res chain seq x y z
N LEU A 1 8.94 7.92 43.79
CA LEU A 1 7.90 7.89 42.75
C LEU A 1 8.57 7.55 41.43
N VAL A 2 8.57 6.26 41.08
CA VAL A 2 9.03 5.77 39.77
C VAL A 2 7.86 5.95 38.79
N TRP A 3 8.01 6.86 37.84
CA TRP A 3 7.12 6.98 36.72
C TRP A 3 7.36 5.77 35.82
N LEU A 4 6.49 4.77 35.86
CA LEU A 4 6.36 3.76 34.85
C LEU A 4 5.84 4.44 33.58
N VAL A 5 6.73 4.73 32.63
CA VAL A 5 6.34 4.98 31.25
C VAL A 5 5.83 3.65 30.73
N ALA A 6 4.51 3.49 30.67
CA ALA A 6 3.92 2.39 29.92
C ALA A 6 4.34 2.59 28.46
N LYS A 7 5.33 1.79 27.97
CA LYS A 7 5.50 1.58 26.56
C LYS A 7 4.15 1.05 26.05
N ASN A 8 3.46 1.81 25.22
CA ASN A 8 2.35 1.27 24.45
C ASN A 8 2.91 0.08 23.69
N LYS A 9 2.53 -1.11 24.10
CA LYS A 9 2.83 -2.33 23.38
C LYS A 9 1.97 -2.25 22.12
N GLU A 10 2.59 -2.02 20.96
CA GLU A 10 1.88 -2.06 19.68
C GLU A 10 1.31 -3.47 19.56
N GLU A 11 0.01 -3.56 19.39
CA GLU A 11 -0.70 -4.84 19.34
C GLU A 11 -0.46 -5.49 17.98
N ILE A 12 0.12 -6.69 17.98
CA ILE A 12 0.34 -7.47 16.76
C ILE A 12 -1.01 -8.01 16.27
N ILE A 13 -1.36 -7.73 15.05
CA ILE A 13 -2.57 -8.24 14.39
C ILE A 13 -2.19 -9.48 13.57
N LYS A 14 -2.50 -10.66 14.09
CA LYS A 14 -2.05 -11.93 13.53
C LYS A 14 -2.56 -12.24 12.11
N ASP A 15 -3.72 -11.71 11.74
CA ASP A 15 -4.41 -12.02 10.50
C ASP A 15 -4.78 -10.74 9.76
N VAL A 16 -3.78 -9.98 9.30
CA VAL A 16 -4.02 -8.89 8.35
C VAL A 16 -4.27 -9.54 6.99
N SER A 17 -5.52 -9.46 6.52
CA SER A 17 -5.90 -10.01 5.22
C SER A 17 -5.14 -9.32 4.10
N ILE A 18 -4.72 -10.11 3.12
CA ILE A 18 -4.21 -9.60 1.85
C ILE A 18 -5.31 -9.54 0.78
N ASP A 19 -6.50 -10.09 1.09
CA ASP A 19 -7.69 -10.17 0.24
C ASP A 19 -7.37 -10.65 -1.19
N ASP A 20 -7.91 -9.98 -2.20
CA ASP A 20 -7.56 -10.17 -3.62
C ASP A 20 -6.65 -9.04 -4.17
N ASP A 21 -6.04 -8.28 -3.26
CA ASP A 21 -5.18 -7.15 -3.56
C ASP A 21 -3.91 -7.49 -4.35
N ALA A 22 -3.39 -6.48 -5.07
CA ALA A 22 -2.21 -6.63 -5.90
C ALA A 22 -0.94 -6.94 -5.10
N ILE A 23 -0.26 -8.02 -5.47
CA ILE A 23 1.01 -8.46 -4.87
C ILE A 23 2.18 -8.04 -5.76
N LYS A 24 3.18 -7.38 -5.17
CA LYS A 24 4.50 -7.13 -5.78
C LYS A 24 5.49 -8.14 -5.22
N GLY A 25 6.14 -8.90 -6.10
CA GLY A 25 7.10 -9.95 -5.73
C GLY A 25 6.56 -11.36 -5.86
N ASP A 26 7.23 -12.32 -5.22
CA ASP A 26 6.82 -13.72 -5.21
C ASP A 26 5.62 -13.91 -4.27
N PRO A 27 4.45 -14.37 -4.74
CA PRO A 27 3.29 -14.61 -3.89
C PRO A 27 3.56 -15.63 -2.76
N ASP A 28 4.56 -16.49 -2.94
CA ASP A 28 4.96 -17.48 -1.93
C ASP A 28 6.08 -16.97 -1.01
N ALA A 29 6.50 -15.69 -1.12
CA ALA A 29 7.50 -15.10 -0.25
C ALA A 29 7.10 -15.22 1.24
N PRO A 30 8.06 -15.60 2.12
CA PRO A 30 7.75 -15.90 3.52
C PRO A 30 7.29 -14.69 4.34
N VAL A 31 7.74 -13.47 4.00
CA VAL A 31 7.36 -12.25 4.73
C VAL A 31 6.35 -11.46 3.91
N THR A 32 5.25 -11.08 4.54
CA THR A 32 4.22 -10.24 3.91
C THR A 32 4.27 -8.83 4.48
N ILE A 33 4.41 -7.85 3.61
CA ILE A 33 4.30 -6.42 3.92
C ILE A 33 2.96 -5.96 3.35
N VAL A 34 2.00 -5.59 4.20
CA VAL A 34 0.74 -4.98 3.78
C VAL A 34 0.85 -3.48 3.99
N GLU A 35 0.71 -2.71 2.93
CA GLU A 35 0.71 -1.24 2.94
C GLU A 35 -0.71 -0.72 2.76
N PHE A 36 -1.24 0.00 3.75
CA PHE A 36 -2.43 0.84 3.57
C PHE A 36 -1.98 2.23 3.14
N SER A 37 -2.38 2.62 1.94
CA SER A 37 -1.79 3.78 1.26
C SER A 37 -2.82 4.67 0.58
N ASP A 38 -2.39 5.87 0.22
CA ASP A 38 -3.20 6.89 -0.45
C ASP A 38 -2.33 7.57 -1.51
N TYR A 39 -2.74 7.49 -2.76
CA TYR A 39 -1.99 8.04 -3.89
C TYR A 39 -1.78 9.56 -3.81
N GLN A 40 -2.64 10.29 -3.11
CA GLN A 40 -2.52 11.74 -2.92
C GLN A 40 -1.73 12.12 -1.66
N CYS A 41 -1.35 11.15 -0.82
CA CYS A 41 -0.60 11.40 0.40
C CYS A 41 0.88 11.65 0.11
N PRO A 42 1.46 12.81 0.54
CA PRO A 42 2.87 13.11 0.29
C PRO A 42 3.83 12.17 1.03
N PHE A 43 3.42 11.59 2.15
CA PHE A 43 4.22 10.60 2.88
C PHE A 43 4.23 9.25 2.17
N CYS A 44 3.13 8.85 1.51
CA CYS A 44 3.09 7.67 0.65
C CYS A 44 4.03 7.85 -0.56
N ALA A 45 4.00 9.02 -1.20
CA ALA A 45 4.97 9.35 -2.25
C ALA A 45 6.42 9.34 -1.75
N THR A 46 6.66 9.76 -0.51
CA THR A 46 8.00 9.69 0.11
C THR A 46 8.44 8.24 0.30
N PHE A 47 7.55 7.37 0.77
CA PHE A 47 7.81 5.93 0.89
C PHE A 47 8.13 5.33 -0.49
N TYR A 48 7.26 5.55 -1.46
CA TYR A 48 7.42 5.07 -2.83
C TYR A 48 8.79 5.47 -3.43
N LYS A 49 9.14 6.76 -3.35
CA LYS A 49 10.35 7.30 -3.99
C LYS A 49 11.65 6.94 -3.29
N ASN A 50 11.65 6.84 -1.96
CA ASN A 50 12.89 6.80 -1.18
C ASN A 50 13.13 5.50 -0.41
N ILE A 51 12.07 4.78 -0.06
CA ILE A 51 12.16 3.60 0.82
C ILE A 51 11.84 2.32 0.06
N LEU A 52 10.74 2.29 -0.70
CA LEU A 52 10.32 1.12 -1.46
C LEU A 52 11.42 0.57 -2.40
N PRO A 53 12.22 1.39 -3.12
CA PRO A 53 13.28 0.86 -3.98
C PRO A 53 14.31 0.01 -3.22
N GLN A 54 14.63 0.39 -1.98
CA GLN A 54 15.56 -0.35 -1.13
C GLN A 54 14.95 -1.67 -0.62
N ILE A 55 13.66 -1.64 -0.26
CA ILE A 55 12.90 -2.85 0.11
C ILE A 55 12.80 -3.78 -1.09
N GLN A 56 12.53 -3.23 -2.27
CA GLN A 56 12.43 -4.01 -3.49
C GLN A 56 13.73 -4.73 -3.81
N GLU A 57 14.85 -4.02 -3.86
CA GLU A 57 16.15 -4.59 -4.19
C GLU A 57 16.59 -5.66 -3.18
N GLN A 58 16.38 -5.41 -1.87
CA GLN A 58 16.95 -6.27 -0.85
C GLN A 58 16.05 -7.43 -0.43
N TYR A 59 14.73 -7.29 -0.56
CA TYR A 59 13.78 -8.26 -0.03
C TYR A 59 12.77 -8.79 -1.05
N ILE A 60 12.21 -7.93 -1.92
CA ILE A 60 11.17 -8.36 -2.86
C ILE A 60 11.80 -9.10 -4.04
N ASP A 61 12.80 -8.52 -4.68
CA ASP A 61 13.46 -9.12 -5.84
C ASP A 61 14.26 -10.38 -5.47
N THR A 62 14.58 -10.55 -4.20
CA THR A 62 15.25 -11.74 -3.66
C THR A 62 14.28 -12.83 -3.20
N GLY A 63 12.97 -12.59 -3.27
CA GLY A 63 11.93 -13.53 -2.85
C GLY A 63 11.81 -13.69 -1.33
N ILE A 64 12.40 -12.80 -0.54
CA ILE A 64 12.33 -12.81 0.93
C ILE A 64 10.99 -12.22 1.40
N ALA A 65 10.52 -11.16 0.75
CA ALA A 65 9.27 -10.51 1.09
C ALA A 65 8.41 -10.26 -0.15
N LYS A 66 7.12 -10.08 0.09
CA LYS A 66 6.15 -9.56 -0.87
C LYS A 66 5.48 -8.32 -0.30
N LEU A 67 5.10 -7.39 -1.19
CA LEU A 67 4.33 -6.21 -0.84
C LEU A 67 2.91 -6.36 -1.38
N VAL A 68 1.93 -6.09 -0.52
CA VAL A 68 0.50 -6.00 -0.86
C VAL A 68 0.08 -4.57 -0.66
N TYR A 69 -0.51 -3.96 -1.68
CA TYR A 69 -1.02 -2.60 -1.62
C TYR A 69 -2.52 -2.64 -1.32
N ARG A 70 -2.95 -1.89 -0.32
CA ARG A 70 -4.35 -1.74 0.07
C ARG A 70 -4.76 -0.27 0.10
N ASP A 71 -5.89 0.01 -0.50
CA ASP A 71 -6.38 1.37 -0.63
C ASP A 71 -6.87 1.97 0.68
N PHE A 72 -6.36 3.15 1.02
CA PHE A 72 -6.82 3.88 2.19
C PHE A 72 -6.96 5.38 1.89
N PRO A 73 -7.86 5.78 0.98
CA PRO A 73 -8.03 7.18 0.59
C PRO A 73 -8.51 8.03 1.75
N LEU A 74 -7.76 9.08 2.09
CA LEU A 74 -8.07 9.99 3.19
C LEU A 74 -9.12 11.02 2.76
N GLY A 75 -10.11 11.28 3.62
CA GLY A 75 -11.23 12.17 3.30
C GLY A 75 -10.86 13.63 3.03
N GLY A 76 -9.61 14.04 3.31
CA GLY A 76 -9.08 15.37 2.98
C GLY A 76 -8.45 15.47 1.58
N HIS A 77 -8.25 14.35 0.89
CA HIS A 77 -7.61 14.25 -0.41
C HIS A 77 -8.67 14.09 -1.51
N ALA A 78 -8.93 15.17 -2.24
CA ALA A 78 -10.08 15.28 -3.14
C ALA A 78 -10.12 14.24 -4.27
N HIS A 79 -8.97 13.75 -4.70
CA HIS A 79 -8.83 12.82 -5.82
C HIS A 79 -8.34 11.42 -5.41
N ALA A 80 -8.02 11.19 -4.13
CA ALA A 80 -7.47 9.94 -3.65
C ALA A 80 -8.37 8.72 -3.95
N GLN A 81 -9.68 8.85 -3.69
CA GLN A 81 -10.66 7.80 -3.99
C GLN A 81 -10.65 7.42 -5.48
N LYS A 82 -10.64 8.41 -6.36
CA LYS A 82 -10.65 8.15 -7.81
C LYS A 82 -9.29 7.68 -8.35
N ALA A 83 -8.19 8.04 -7.70
CA ALA A 83 -6.87 7.49 -8.03
C ALA A 83 -6.78 6.01 -7.64
N ALA A 84 -7.33 5.63 -6.49
CA ALA A 84 -7.47 4.25 -6.04
C ALA A 84 -8.33 3.44 -7.02
N GLU A 85 -9.55 3.89 -7.33
CA GLU A 85 -10.40 3.23 -8.32
C GLU A 85 -9.72 3.09 -9.70
N ALA A 86 -8.89 4.05 -10.10
CA ALA A 86 -8.16 4.00 -11.36
C ALA A 86 -7.06 2.94 -11.36
N SER A 87 -6.33 2.76 -10.25
CA SER A 87 -5.33 1.69 -10.13
C SER A 87 -5.98 0.31 -10.16
N GLU A 88 -7.14 0.14 -9.51
CA GLU A 88 -7.90 -1.09 -9.55
C GLU A 88 -8.44 -1.38 -10.98
N CYS A 89 -8.99 -0.37 -11.67
CA CYS A 89 -9.40 -0.53 -13.08
C CYS A 89 -8.22 -0.91 -14.00
N ALA A 90 -7.02 -0.43 -13.73
CA ALA A 90 -5.82 -0.87 -14.43
C ALA A 90 -5.41 -2.30 -14.04
N GLY A 91 -5.65 -2.68 -12.80
CA GLY A 91 -5.46 -4.02 -12.25
C GLY A 91 -6.28 -5.06 -12.99
N GLU A 92 -7.56 -4.76 -13.31
CA GLU A 92 -8.42 -5.62 -14.14
C GLU A 92 -7.84 -5.91 -15.54
N GLN A 93 -6.92 -5.07 -15.99
CA GLN A 93 -6.17 -5.26 -17.24
C GLN A 93 -4.73 -5.76 -17.02
N GLY A 94 -4.40 -6.19 -15.80
CA GLY A 94 -3.08 -6.73 -15.42
C GLY A 94 -1.98 -5.68 -15.32
N LYS A 95 -2.33 -4.42 -15.08
CA LYS A 95 -1.41 -3.27 -15.05
C LYS A 95 -1.48 -2.46 -13.74
N PHE A 96 -1.86 -3.11 -12.63
CA PHE A 96 -1.94 -2.43 -11.34
C PHE A 96 -0.63 -1.73 -10.97
N TRP A 97 0.49 -2.44 -10.97
CA TRP A 97 1.76 -1.90 -10.49
C TRP A 97 2.34 -0.83 -11.40
N GLU A 98 2.22 -0.97 -12.71
CA GLU A 98 2.64 0.06 -13.65
C GLU A 98 1.78 1.34 -13.48
N TYR A 99 0.48 1.16 -13.17
CA TYR A 99 -0.41 2.28 -12.92
C TYR A 99 -0.17 2.92 -11.55
N HIS A 100 0.09 2.12 -10.53
CA HIS A 100 0.55 2.56 -9.20
C HIS A 100 1.80 3.44 -9.32
N ASP A 101 2.79 2.97 -10.07
CA ASP A 101 4.06 3.68 -10.22
C ASP A 101 3.85 5.03 -10.93
N ILE A 102 3.07 5.08 -12.02
CA ILE A 102 2.81 6.34 -12.75
C ILE A 102 2.02 7.36 -11.90
N LEU A 103 1.12 6.90 -11.01
CA LEU A 103 0.40 7.78 -10.10
C LEU A 103 1.34 8.46 -9.09
N PHE A 104 2.24 7.70 -8.45
CA PHE A 104 3.20 8.29 -7.49
C PHE A 104 4.30 9.11 -8.15
N GLU A 105 4.76 8.73 -9.33
CA GLU A 105 5.76 9.48 -10.09
C GLU A 105 5.26 10.86 -10.49
N ASN A 106 3.98 10.96 -10.81
CA ASN A 106 3.35 12.17 -11.35
C ASN A 106 2.32 12.78 -10.39
N GLN A 107 2.45 12.57 -9.07
CA GLN A 107 1.48 13.04 -8.09
C GLN A 107 1.12 14.52 -8.25
N ASP A 108 2.13 15.39 -8.45
CA ASP A 108 1.96 16.83 -8.60
C ASP A 108 1.11 17.20 -9.85
N ASP A 109 1.11 16.38 -10.90
CA ASP A 109 0.40 16.63 -12.15
C ASP A 109 -1.10 16.39 -12.06
N TRP A 110 -1.50 15.37 -11.29
CA TRP A 110 -2.90 14.94 -11.22
C TRP A 110 -3.63 15.37 -9.96
N GLU A 111 -2.93 15.67 -8.87
CA GLU A 111 -3.56 15.98 -7.57
C GLU A 111 -4.55 17.17 -7.63
N THR A 112 -4.41 18.04 -8.64
CA THR A 112 -5.30 19.19 -8.88
C THR A 112 -6.26 18.98 -10.04
N VAL A 113 -6.00 18.03 -10.93
CA VAL A 113 -6.75 17.79 -12.19
C VAL A 113 -7.67 16.57 -12.08
N GLY A 114 -7.23 15.52 -11.41
CA GLY A 114 -8.00 14.30 -11.17
C GLY A 114 -8.20 13.44 -12.41
N THR A 115 -9.45 12.98 -12.63
CA THR A 115 -9.81 11.91 -13.57
C THR A 115 -9.36 12.10 -15.02
N GLY A 116 -9.19 13.32 -15.48
CA GLY A 116 -8.67 13.57 -16.83
C GLY A 116 -7.25 13.03 -17.01
N LYS A 117 -6.41 13.17 -15.98
CA LYS A 117 -5.04 12.62 -16.00
C LYS A 117 -5.03 11.11 -15.87
N PHE A 118 -5.93 10.55 -15.11
CA PHE A 118 -6.01 9.09 -14.96
C PHE A 118 -6.25 8.39 -16.30
N LYS A 119 -7.12 8.94 -17.15
CA LYS A 119 -7.36 8.42 -18.50
C LYS A 119 -6.16 8.62 -19.44
N GLU A 120 -5.41 9.72 -19.31
CA GLU A 120 -4.15 9.91 -20.04
C GLU A 120 -3.12 8.85 -19.68
N TYR A 121 -2.99 8.51 -18.38
CA TYR A 121 -2.06 7.48 -17.91
C TYR A 121 -2.45 6.09 -18.38
N ALA A 122 -3.74 5.77 -18.40
CA ALA A 122 -4.23 4.52 -18.98
C ALA A 122 -3.82 4.39 -20.46
N GLY A 123 -3.95 5.48 -21.23
CA GLY A 123 -3.47 5.51 -22.62
C GLY A 123 -1.95 5.38 -22.74
N THR A 124 -1.17 5.96 -21.81
CA THR A 124 0.29 5.82 -21.78
C THR A 124 0.73 4.38 -21.53
N LEU A 125 -0.03 3.64 -20.73
CA LEU A 125 0.22 2.22 -20.41
C LEU A 125 -0.40 1.26 -21.43
N GLU A 126 -0.95 1.80 -22.53
CA GLU A 126 -1.59 1.02 -23.60
C GLU A 126 -2.76 0.15 -23.12
N LEU A 127 -3.47 0.60 -22.09
CA LEU A 127 -4.70 -0.04 -21.63
C LEU A 127 -5.81 0.12 -22.66
N ASP A 128 -6.77 -0.81 -22.69
CA ASP A 128 -8.01 -0.62 -23.44
C ASP A 128 -8.79 0.56 -22.83
N SER A 129 -8.78 1.67 -23.54
CA SER A 129 -9.32 2.93 -23.05
C SER A 129 -10.83 2.90 -22.85
N GLU A 130 -11.57 2.14 -23.70
CA GLU A 130 -13.03 2.02 -23.56
C GLU A 130 -13.39 1.26 -22.29
N THR A 131 -12.71 0.15 -22.02
CA THR A 131 -12.88 -0.65 -20.81
C THR A 131 -12.45 0.13 -19.57
N PHE A 132 -11.29 0.79 -19.61
CA PHE A 132 -10.80 1.58 -18.48
C PHE A 132 -11.74 2.75 -18.14
N ASP A 133 -12.16 3.51 -19.15
CA ASP A 133 -13.06 4.64 -18.97
C ASP A 133 -14.42 4.22 -18.42
N ALA A 134 -14.97 3.11 -18.92
CA ALA A 134 -16.23 2.55 -18.41
C ALA A 134 -16.11 2.15 -16.94
N CYS A 135 -15.03 1.46 -16.56
CA CYS A 135 -14.75 1.07 -15.17
C CYS A 135 -14.63 2.30 -14.26
N LEU A 136 -13.81 3.28 -14.64
CA LEU A 136 -13.53 4.46 -13.80
C LEU A 136 -14.75 5.39 -13.69
N ASP A 137 -15.42 5.70 -14.80
CA ASP A 137 -16.59 6.57 -14.82
C ASP A 137 -17.80 5.89 -14.17
N GLY A 138 -17.92 4.56 -14.35
CA GLY A 138 -18.94 3.74 -13.72
C GLY A 138 -18.74 3.53 -12.22
N GLY A 139 -17.53 3.77 -11.71
CA GLY A 139 -17.18 3.54 -10.31
C GLY A 139 -17.21 2.06 -9.94
N GLU A 140 -16.85 1.17 -10.87
CA GLU A 140 -16.94 -0.28 -10.68
C GLU A 140 -16.07 -0.76 -9.51
N MET A 141 -14.94 -0.10 -9.25
CA MET A 141 -14.00 -0.42 -8.15
C MET A 141 -14.27 0.35 -6.85
N ALA A 142 -15.35 1.13 -6.78
CA ALA A 142 -15.63 1.94 -5.58
C ALA A 142 -15.91 1.10 -4.32
N ASP A 143 -16.54 -0.06 -4.48
CA ASP A 143 -16.84 -0.97 -3.36
C ASP A 143 -15.57 -1.69 -2.88
N GLU A 144 -14.64 -2.02 -3.80
CA GLU A 144 -13.32 -2.60 -3.49
C GLU A 144 -12.47 -1.63 -2.65
N VAL A 145 -12.23 -0.43 -3.16
CA VAL A 145 -11.53 0.64 -2.43
C VAL A 145 -12.16 0.90 -1.05
N ARG A 146 -13.49 0.83 -0.97
CA ARG A 146 -14.20 0.98 0.29
C ARG A 146 -13.99 -0.19 1.23
N ALA A 147 -13.95 -1.42 0.73
CA ALA A 147 -13.69 -2.62 1.55
C ALA A 147 -12.31 -2.52 2.20
N ASP A 148 -11.30 -2.12 1.45
CA ASP A 148 -9.95 -1.87 1.92
C ASP A 148 -9.88 -0.81 3.00
N PHE A 149 -10.50 0.33 2.75
CA PHE A 149 -10.57 1.41 3.74
C PHE A 149 -11.19 0.93 5.05
N LEU A 150 -12.29 0.15 4.97
CA LEU A 150 -12.97 -0.37 6.16
C LEU A 150 -12.12 -1.42 6.88
N ALA A 151 -11.41 -2.29 6.13
CA ALA A 151 -10.49 -3.26 6.70
C ALA A 151 -9.34 -2.55 7.44
N GLY A 152 -8.70 -1.56 6.82
CA GLY A 152 -7.67 -0.75 7.46
C GLY A 152 -8.16 -0.07 8.74
N ARG A 153 -9.37 0.51 8.71
CA ARG A 153 -10.00 1.09 9.91
C ARG A 153 -10.19 0.05 11.02
N ASN A 154 -10.60 -1.16 10.68
CA ASN A 154 -10.78 -2.25 11.64
C ASN A 154 -9.44 -2.72 12.23
N TYR A 155 -8.34 -2.65 11.46
CA TYR A 155 -6.97 -2.90 11.92
C TYR A 155 -6.36 -1.73 12.69
N GLY A 156 -7.08 -0.62 12.88
CA GLY A 156 -6.61 0.53 13.64
C GLY A 156 -5.79 1.54 12.82
N VAL A 157 -5.78 1.43 11.49
CA VAL A 157 -5.16 2.43 10.60
C VAL A 157 -5.87 3.77 10.77
N THR A 158 -5.11 4.82 11.03
CA THR A 158 -5.61 6.18 11.24
C THR A 158 -5.03 7.22 10.28
N GLY A 159 -4.08 6.82 9.45
CA GLY A 159 -3.40 7.68 8.47
C GLY A 159 -2.48 6.84 7.59
N THR A 160 -1.92 7.44 6.54
CA THR A 160 -1.12 6.78 5.52
C THR A 160 0.28 7.39 5.39
N PRO A 161 1.28 6.61 4.93
CA PRO A 161 1.21 5.16 4.78
C PRO A 161 1.18 4.45 6.13
N TYR A 162 0.56 3.28 6.18
CA TYR A 162 0.57 2.42 7.36
C TYR A 162 0.85 1.00 6.94
N PHE A 163 1.76 0.34 7.63
CA PHE A 163 2.23 -0.98 7.26
C PHE A 163 1.94 -2.02 8.32
N PHE A 164 1.74 -3.26 7.86
CA PHE A 164 1.82 -4.44 8.70
C PHE A 164 2.85 -5.40 8.08
N ILE A 165 3.92 -5.69 8.82
CA ILE A 165 4.97 -6.63 8.41
C ILE A 165 4.75 -7.91 9.20
N ASP A 166 4.19 -8.94 8.54
CA ASP A 166 3.68 -10.15 9.21
C ASP A 166 2.83 -9.80 10.46
N GLY A 167 1.91 -8.82 10.30
CA GLY A 167 1.03 -8.38 11.37
C GLY A 167 1.63 -7.40 12.38
N ARG A 168 2.92 -7.04 12.25
CA ARG A 168 3.55 -6.00 13.07
C ARG A 168 3.29 -4.63 12.50
N PRO A 169 2.63 -3.73 13.24
CA PRO A 169 2.32 -2.41 12.74
C PRO A 169 3.57 -1.53 12.63
N LEU A 170 3.64 -0.73 11.57
CA LEU A 170 4.62 0.32 11.39
C LEU A 170 3.94 1.53 10.74
N SER A 171 3.87 2.65 11.46
CA SER A 171 3.17 3.86 11.01
C SER A 171 4.11 4.84 10.32
N GLY A 172 3.69 5.35 9.16
CA GLY A 172 4.39 6.40 8.41
C GLY A 172 5.55 5.91 7.56
N ALA A 173 6.08 6.80 6.71
CA ALA A 173 7.26 6.56 5.88
C ALA A 173 8.53 6.58 6.75
N GLN A 174 8.70 5.57 7.59
CA GLN A 174 9.87 5.43 8.46
C GLN A 174 11.13 5.19 7.62
N PRO A 175 12.33 5.47 8.15
CA PRO A 175 13.57 5.14 7.46
C PRO A 175 13.67 3.65 7.10
N PHE A 176 14.35 3.31 6.00
CA PHE A 176 14.55 1.93 5.56
C PHE A 176 15.03 0.99 6.67
N SER A 177 15.87 1.48 7.60
CA SER A 177 16.37 0.70 8.73
C SER A 177 15.29 0.14 9.66
N GLU A 178 14.14 0.81 9.78
CA GLU A 178 13.00 0.31 10.56
C GLU A 178 12.30 -0.85 9.85
N PHE A 179 12.15 -0.75 8.53
CA PHE A 179 11.61 -1.83 7.70
C PHE A 179 12.54 -3.04 7.71
N SER A 180 13.83 -2.84 7.44
CA SER A 180 14.79 -3.94 7.40
C SER A 180 14.88 -4.67 8.74
N ALA A 181 14.88 -3.95 9.86
CA ALA A 181 14.92 -4.57 11.19
C ALA A 181 13.68 -5.44 11.48
N LEU A 182 12.49 -5.03 11.00
CA LEU A 182 11.27 -5.84 11.16
C LEU A 182 11.27 -7.04 10.22
N ILE A 183 11.63 -6.86 8.94
CA ILE A 183 11.68 -7.93 7.95
C ILE A 183 12.71 -8.99 8.39
N ASP A 184 13.91 -8.58 8.76
CA ASP A 184 14.98 -9.49 9.20
C ASP A 184 14.56 -10.29 10.43
N LYS A 185 13.88 -9.65 11.38
CA LYS A 185 13.32 -10.32 12.55
C LYS A 185 12.29 -11.39 12.17
N CYS A 186 11.45 -11.12 11.15
CA CYS A 186 10.47 -12.10 10.67
C CYS A 186 11.15 -13.27 9.95
N VAL A 187 12.18 -13.01 9.16
CA VAL A 187 12.97 -14.05 8.50
C VAL A 187 13.66 -14.97 9.51
N GLU A 188 14.29 -14.40 10.54
CA GLU A 188 15.01 -15.17 11.57
C GLU A 188 14.07 -15.94 12.50
N GLY A 189 12.92 -15.35 12.78
CA GLY A 189 12.00 -15.84 13.81
C GLY A 189 10.95 -16.82 13.31
N GLY A 190 10.66 -16.92 12.02
CA GLY A 190 9.51 -17.68 11.51
C GLY A 190 8.24 -17.32 12.28
N ASP A 191 7.52 -18.33 12.82
CA ASP A 191 6.32 -18.12 13.65
C ASP A 191 6.59 -17.22 14.88
N SER A 192 7.85 -17.07 15.29
CA SER A 192 8.26 -16.19 16.40
C SER A 192 8.31 -14.70 16.02
N CYS A 193 8.17 -14.35 14.75
CA CYS A 193 7.98 -12.95 14.34
C CYS A 193 6.80 -12.31 15.09
N LEU A 194 5.77 -13.10 15.37
CA LEU A 194 4.56 -12.69 16.06
C LEU A 194 4.67 -12.70 17.59
N ILE A 195 5.81 -13.14 18.16
CA ILE A 195 6.00 -13.23 19.61
C ILE A 195 6.94 -12.13 20.05
N ASP A 196 6.41 -11.14 20.77
CA ASP A 196 7.24 -10.24 21.58
C ASP A 196 7.69 -11.00 22.85
N LEU A 197 8.98 -11.20 22.97
CA LEU A 197 9.60 -11.65 24.21
C LEU A 197 9.65 -10.53 25.25
#